data_9ac48974d34762183f204926c804ac0c
#
_entry.id   9ac48974d34762183f204926c804ac0c
#
_cell.length_a   1.000
_cell.length_b   1.000
_cell.length_c   1.000
_cell.angle_alpha   90.00
_cell.angle_beta   90.00
_cell.angle_gamma   90.00
#
_symmetry.space_group_name_H-M   'P 1'
#
loop_
_entity.id
_entity.type
_entity.pdbx_description
1 polymer ?
#
loop_
_entity_poly.entity_id
_entity_poly.type
_entity_poly.pdbx_seq_one_letter_code
_entity_poly.pdbx_strand_id
1 'polypeptide(L)'
;MLGWFGVGASRSQSQTLALQQLLINLQVGPASSKRFRVLESDQTLRSLSQMRLRGADYETDLLPDWVLVCRSGRWIGYVTDQPLKDLAVQYWDRQTVGEHMRPLADLPSLQESAPLWKAVLALEQSEHGRLLVTGAAGLPSGTLDRSDVGEAVLKGLSLKLPPPLLEASRRRNDYPFGLPLLQAVTSMRASGLLDETSESLTS
;
A
#
# COMPACT_ATOMS: atom_id res chain seq x y z
N MET A 1 37.35 -30.70 14.89
CA MET A 1 36.97 -29.35 14.47
C MET A 1 35.74 -29.37 13.55
N LEU A 2 34.57 -29.70 14.08
CA LEU A 2 33.30 -29.73 13.35
C LEU A 2 32.21 -29.26 14.30
N GLY A 3 32.01 -27.97 14.49
CA GLY A 3 30.99 -27.50 15.43
C GLY A 3 30.49 -26.07 15.28
N TRP A 4 30.87 -25.34 14.24
CA TRP A 4 30.53 -23.91 14.11
C TRP A 4 29.51 -23.56 13.00
N PHE A 5 29.12 -24.51 12.15
CA PHE A 5 28.17 -24.25 11.06
C PHE A 5 26.69 -24.47 11.42
N GLY A 6 26.39 -25.06 12.57
CA GLY A 6 25.01 -25.40 12.95
C GLY A 6 24.20 -24.24 13.55
N VAL A 7 24.83 -23.22 14.14
CA VAL A 7 24.12 -22.17 14.91
C VAL A 7 23.58 -21.07 14.02
N GLY A 8 24.20 -20.79 12.88
CA GLY A 8 23.74 -19.79 11.93
C GLY A 8 22.49 -20.21 11.15
N ALA A 9 22.42 -21.46 10.74
CA ALA A 9 21.30 -22.01 9.97
C ALA A 9 20.00 -22.11 10.79
N SER A 10 20.08 -22.46 12.07
CA SER A 10 18.91 -22.58 12.93
C SER A 10 18.30 -21.21 13.29
N ARG A 11 19.08 -20.16 13.42
CA ARG A 11 18.56 -18.80 13.66
C ARG A 11 17.85 -18.23 12.43
N SER A 12 18.38 -18.44 11.23
CA SER A 12 17.75 -17.98 10.01
C SER A 12 16.43 -18.73 9.73
N GLN A 13 16.34 -20.02 10.01
CA GLN A 13 15.13 -20.80 9.87
C GLN A 13 14.04 -20.39 10.86
N SER A 14 14.37 -20.15 12.13
CA SER A 14 13.39 -19.69 13.12
C SER A 14 12.88 -18.27 12.83
N GLN A 15 13.71 -17.39 12.31
CA GLN A 15 13.29 -16.06 11.85
C GLN A 15 12.34 -16.14 10.65
N THR A 16 12.64 -16.99 9.68
CA THR A 16 11.78 -17.20 8.51
C THR A 16 10.41 -17.74 8.92
N LEU A 17 10.35 -18.72 9.83
CA LEU A 17 9.10 -19.26 10.35
C LEU A 17 8.28 -18.19 11.10
N ALA A 18 8.91 -17.34 11.90
CA ALA A 18 8.24 -16.25 12.59
C ALA A 18 7.63 -15.25 11.60
N LEU A 19 8.35 -14.87 10.54
CA LEU A 19 7.83 -13.99 9.48
C LEU A 19 6.65 -14.64 8.75
N GLN A 20 6.74 -15.91 8.42
CA GLN A 20 5.66 -16.67 7.77
C GLN A 20 4.39 -16.70 8.62
N GLN A 21 4.51 -16.98 9.92
CA GLN A 21 3.40 -16.96 10.86
C GLN A 21 2.71 -15.60 10.94
N LEU A 22 3.49 -14.53 11.01
CA LEU A 22 2.95 -13.16 11.05
C LEU A 22 2.23 -12.82 9.74
N LEU A 23 2.79 -13.17 8.59
CA LEU A 23 2.20 -12.90 7.28
C LEU A 23 0.86 -13.64 7.07
N ILE A 24 0.68 -14.81 7.70
CA ILE A 24 -0.58 -15.55 7.69
C ILE A 24 -1.59 -14.94 8.66
N ASN A 25 -1.16 -14.56 9.86
CA ASN A 25 -2.05 -14.18 10.96
C ASN A 25 -2.43 -12.70 10.95
N LEU A 26 -1.56 -11.82 10.42
CA LEU A 26 -1.86 -10.40 10.31
C LEU A 26 -2.78 -10.12 9.12
N GLN A 27 -3.71 -9.19 9.31
CA GLN A 27 -4.64 -8.72 8.28
C GLN A 27 -4.20 -7.38 7.71
N VAL A 28 -4.64 -7.11 6.49
CA VAL A 28 -4.38 -5.87 5.75
C VAL A 28 -4.96 -4.65 6.45
N GLY A 29 -6.18 -4.74 6.99
CA GLY A 29 -6.86 -3.61 7.62
C GLY A 29 -6.06 -2.93 8.73
N PRO A 30 -5.65 -3.65 9.80
CA PRO A 30 -4.84 -3.09 10.88
C PRO A 30 -3.46 -2.58 10.44
N ALA A 31 -2.91 -3.10 9.33
CA ALA A 31 -1.64 -2.64 8.77
C ALA A 31 -1.78 -1.40 7.89
N SER A 32 -2.99 -1.08 7.43
CA SER A 32 -3.23 0.01 6.50
C SER A 32 -3.09 1.39 7.15
N SER A 33 -2.75 2.38 6.32
CA SER A 33 -2.71 3.79 6.65
C SER A 33 -3.76 4.55 5.84
N LYS A 34 -4.09 5.78 6.27
CA LYS A 34 -5.04 6.65 5.53
C LYS A 34 -4.28 7.67 4.68
N ARG A 35 -3.57 7.19 3.67
CA ARG A 35 -2.76 8.03 2.78
C ARG A 35 -3.46 8.27 1.45
N PHE A 36 -4.65 8.79 1.52
CA PHE A 36 -5.40 9.32 0.39
C PHE A 36 -6.11 10.62 0.77
N ARG A 37 -6.36 11.44 -0.22
CA ARG A 37 -7.15 12.66 -0.14
C ARG A 37 -8.47 12.46 -0.86
N VAL A 38 -9.45 13.30 -0.59
CA VAL A 38 -10.78 13.20 -1.20
C VAL A 38 -11.14 14.54 -1.81
N LEU A 39 -11.64 14.52 -3.03
CA LEU A 39 -12.22 15.67 -3.72
C LEU A 39 -13.62 15.30 -4.23
N GLU A 40 -14.53 16.28 -4.19
CA GLU A 40 -15.81 16.16 -4.91
C GLU A 40 -15.58 16.33 -6.42
N SER A 41 -16.37 15.62 -7.21
CA SER A 41 -16.18 15.56 -8.66
C SER A 41 -16.37 16.88 -9.39
N ASP A 42 -17.09 17.82 -8.78
CA ASP A 42 -17.34 19.18 -9.28
C ASP A 42 -16.23 20.17 -8.91
N GLN A 43 -15.30 19.77 -8.03
CA GLN A 43 -14.15 20.60 -7.72
C GLN A 43 -13.21 20.73 -8.92
N THR A 44 -12.53 21.86 -9.03
CA THR A 44 -11.69 22.20 -10.18
C THR A 44 -10.29 21.59 -10.07
N LEU A 45 -9.55 21.50 -11.19
CA LEU A 45 -8.14 21.15 -11.18
C LEU A 45 -7.30 22.12 -10.35
N ARG A 46 -7.74 23.39 -10.22
CA ARG A 46 -7.10 24.35 -9.31
C ARG A 46 -7.19 23.88 -7.86
N SER A 47 -8.32 23.32 -7.44
CA SER A 47 -8.48 22.74 -6.10
C SER A 47 -7.54 21.56 -5.87
N LEU A 48 -7.36 20.69 -6.88
CA LEU A 48 -6.37 19.61 -6.85
C LEU A 48 -4.96 20.16 -6.70
N SER A 49 -4.57 21.16 -7.48
CA SER A 49 -3.26 21.80 -7.37
C SER A 49 -3.02 22.42 -5.99
N GLN A 50 -4.00 23.15 -5.46
CA GLN A 50 -3.89 23.74 -4.11
C GLN A 50 -3.79 22.68 -3.02
N MET A 51 -4.52 21.57 -3.15
CA MET A 51 -4.41 20.43 -2.23
C MET A 51 -2.98 19.86 -2.24
N ARG A 52 -2.38 19.68 -3.41
CA ARG A 52 -0.99 19.23 -3.55
C ARG A 52 -0.01 20.17 -2.89
N LEU A 53 -0.16 21.48 -3.13
CA LEU A 53 0.71 22.49 -2.53
C LEU A 53 0.61 22.55 -1.01
N ARG A 54 -0.58 22.37 -0.42
CA ARG A 54 -0.78 22.36 1.03
C ARG A 54 -0.27 21.06 1.69
N GLY A 55 -0.23 19.96 0.94
CA GLY A 55 0.25 18.66 1.42
C GLY A 55 1.74 18.42 1.14
N ALA A 56 2.36 19.27 0.34
CA ALA A 56 3.77 19.21 0.06
C ALA A 56 4.54 19.90 1.20
N ASP A 57 4.93 19.11 2.18
CA ASP A 57 6.19 19.40 2.84
C ASP A 57 7.25 19.25 1.75
N TYR A 58 7.81 20.37 1.29
CA TYR A 58 8.72 20.48 0.13
C TYR A 58 10.01 19.65 0.25
N GLU A 59 10.18 18.90 1.31
CA GLU A 59 11.37 18.08 1.59
C GLU A 59 11.20 16.58 1.45
N THR A 60 9.99 16.08 1.13
CA THR A 60 9.77 14.63 1.10
C THR A 60 9.56 14.12 -0.33
N ASP A 61 10.51 13.34 -0.83
CA ASP A 61 10.40 12.48 -2.03
C ASP A 61 9.37 11.34 -1.85
N LEU A 62 8.38 11.54 -1.00
CA LEU A 62 7.32 10.57 -0.76
C LEU A 62 6.39 10.51 -1.97
N LEU A 63 5.98 9.29 -2.33
CA LEU A 63 4.90 9.12 -3.30
C LEU A 63 3.68 9.91 -2.84
N PRO A 64 3.14 10.80 -3.68
CA PRO A 64 2.01 11.64 -3.31
C PRO A 64 0.80 10.78 -2.93
N ASP A 65 0.02 11.25 -1.97
CA ASP A 65 -1.23 10.58 -1.59
C ASP A 65 -2.16 10.46 -2.80
N TRP A 66 -2.85 9.34 -2.91
CA TRP A 66 -3.89 9.21 -3.92
C TRP A 66 -5.03 10.21 -3.65
N VAL A 67 -5.61 10.73 -4.71
CA VAL A 67 -6.79 11.59 -4.63
C VAL A 67 -7.99 10.81 -5.16
N LEU A 68 -8.83 10.40 -4.24
CA LEU A 68 -10.08 9.70 -4.54
C LEU A 68 -11.17 10.74 -4.81
N VAL A 69 -12.03 10.44 -5.78
CA VAL A 69 -13.11 11.32 -6.21
C VAL A 69 -14.44 10.77 -5.74
N CYS A 70 -15.23 11.63 -5.10
CA CYS A 70 -16.59 11.31 -4.69
C CYS A 70 -17.61 12.25 -5.36
N ARG A 71 -18.85 11.82 -5.35
CA ARG A 71 -20.03 12.63 -5.75
C ARG A 71 -21.16 12.35 -4.79
N SER A 72 -21.57 13.38 -4.05
CA SER A 72 -22.65 13.25 -3.07
C SER A 72 -22.46 12.06 -2.11
N GLY A 73 -21.24 11.92 -1.57
CA GLY A 73 -20.88 10.84 -0.63
C GLY A 73 -20.67 9.46 -1.24
N ARG A 74 -20.70 9.34 -2.57
CA ARG A 74 -20.39 8.08 -3.27
C ARG A 74 -19.02 8.13 -3.92
N TRP A 75 -18.22 7.10 -3.70
CA TRP A 75 -16.93 6.93 -4.37
C TRP A 75 -17.14 6.61 -5.84
N ILE A 76 -16.57 7.40 -6.73
CA ILE A 76 -16.77 7.26 -8.19
C ILE A 76 -15.47 7.05 -8.97
N GLY A 77 -14.32 7.42 -8.41
CA GLY A 77 -13.07 7.28 -9.12
C GLY A 77 -11.88 7.81 -8.34
N TYR A 78 -10.79 8.00 -9.04
CA TYR A 78 -9.59 8.68 -8.55
C TYR A 78 -9.02 9.60 -9.64
N VAL A 79 -8.23 10.58 -9.26
CA VAL A 79 -7.55 11.48 -10.18
C VAL A 79 -6.05 11.48 -9.91
N THR A 80 -5.28 11.49 -11.00
CA THR A 80 -3.82 11.65 -10.97
C THR A 80 -3.42 13.11 -11.15
N ASP A 81 -2.13 13.41 -11.02
CA ASP A 81 -1.59 14.74 -11.29
C ASP A 81 -1.35 14.99 -12.80
N GLN A 82 -1.65 13.99 -13.65
CA GLN A 82 -1.44 14.10 -15.10
C GLN A 82 -2.16 15.29 -15.73
N PRO A 83 -3.45 15.57 -15.43
CA PRO A 83 -4.15 16.74 -15.97
C PRO A 83 -3.49 18.07 -15.62
N LEU A 84 -2.82 18.17 -14.46
CA LEU A 84 -2.08 19.39 -14.08
C LEU A 84 -0.81 19.59 -14.90
N LYS A 85 -0.26 18.53 -15.49
CA LYS A 85 0.91 18.58 -16.37
C LYS A 85 0.53 18.85 -17.81
N ASP A 86 -0.59 18.29 -18.26
CA ASP A 86 -1.04 18.34 -19.65
C ASP A 86 -1.77 19.64 -20.00
N LEU A 87 -2.44 20.25 -19.02
CA LEU A 87 -3.26 21.44 -19.24
C LEU A 87 -2.57 22.70 -18.71
N ALA A 88 -2.64 23.77 -19.51
CA ALA A 88 -2.16 25.08 -19.07
C ALA A 88 -2.98 25.60 -17.89
N VAL A 89 -2.31 26.28 -16.94
CA VAL A 89 -2.87 26.75 -15.65
C VAL A 89 -4.15 27.59 -15.82
N GLN A 90 -4.28 28.32 -16.93
CA GLN A 90 -5.45 29.14 -17.24
C GLN A 90 -6.74 28.35 -17.44
N TYR A 91 -6.64 27.03 -17.70
CA TYR A 91 -7.80 26.15 -17.87
C TYR A 91 -8.23 25.47 -16.57
N TRP A 92 -7.38 25.46 -15.54
CA TRP A 92 -7.63 24.70 -14.29
C TRP A 92 -8.87 25.14 -13.51
N ASP A 93 -9.32 26.38 -13.68
CA ASP A 93 -10.55 26.88 -13.03
C ASP A 93 -11.82 26.47 -13.78
N ARG A 94 -11.69 26.02 -15.02
CA ARG A 94 -12.82 25.64 -15.88
C ARG A 94 -12.97 24.12 -16.04
N GLN A 95 -11.96 23.36 -15.65
CA GLN A 95 -11.94 21.91 -15.75
C GLN A 95 -12.17 21.30 -14.35
N THR A 96 -13.09 20.36 -14.28
CA THR A 96 -13.42 19.68 -13.02
C THR A 96 -12.60 18.39 -12.85
N VAL A 97 -12.42 17.98 -11.60
CA VAL A 97 -11.76 16.71 -11.26
C VAL A 97 -12.52 15.52 -11.86
N GLY A 98 -13.86 15.61 -11.91
CA GLY A 98 -14.71 14.55 -12.46
C GLY A 98 -14.50 14.32 -13.97
N GLU A 99 -14.11 15.35 -14.74
CA GLU A 99 -13.80 15.21 -16.18
C GLU A 99 -12.50 14.44 -16.45
N HIS A 100 -11.61 14.37 -15.46
CA HIS A 100 -10.28 13.74 -15.57
C HIS A 100 -10.10 12.52 -14.66
N MET A 101 -11.15 12.12 -13.97
CA MET A 101 -11.07 10.94 -13.09
C MET A 101 -10.99 9.65 -13.88
N ARG A 102 -10.43 8.63 -13.23
CA ARG A 102 -10.39 7.24 -13.67
C ARG A 102 -11.22 6.38 -12.73
N PRO A 103 -11.72 5.22 -13.18
CA PRO A 103 -12.46 4.30 -12.32
C PRO A 103 -11.63 3.81 -11.14
N LEU A 104 -12.22 3.67 -9.95
CA LEU A 104 -11.53 3.08 -8.80
C LEU A 104 -11.07 1.65 -9.05
N ALA A 105 -11.74 0.92 -9.92
CA ALA A 105 -11.39 -0.45 -10.29
C ALA A 105 -10.00 -0.56 -10.96
N ASP A 106 -9.46 0.54 -11.49
CA ASP A 106 -8.11 0.56 -12.07
C ASP A 106 -7.01 0.54 -10.98
N LEU A 107 -7.37 0.85 -9.72
CA LEU A 107 -6.42 0.79 -8.62
C LEU A 107 -6.31 -0.63 -8.08
N PRO A 108 -5.07 -1.14 -7.90
CA PRO A 108 -4.88 -2.41 -7.24
C PRO A 108 -5.42 -2.33 -5.81
N SER A 109 -6.30 -3.25 -5.44
CA SER A 109 -6.99 -3.22 -4.16
C SER A 109 -7.00 -4.57 -3.46
N LEU A 110 -7.11 -4.53 -2.13
CA LEU A 110 -7.31 -5.69 -1.27
C LEU A 110 -8.35 -5.36 -0.20
N GLN A 111 -9.09 -6.38 0.21
CA GLN A 111 -9.99 -6.26 1.35
C GLN A 111 -9.21 -6.17 2.66
N GLU A 112 -9.72 -5.41 3.63
CA GLU A 112 -9.12 -5.26 4.96
C GLU A 112 -9.00 -6.56 5.74
N SER A 113 -9.85 -7.55 5.45
CA SER A 113 -9.83 -8.90 6.05
C SER A 113 -8.79 -9.83 5.40
N ALA A 114 -8.19 -9.45 4.28
CA ALA A 114 -7.20 -10.28 3.61
C ALA A 114 -5.95 -10.48 4.49
N PRO A 115 -5.31 -11.66 4.44
CA PRO A 115 -4.06 -11.89 5.14
C PRO A 115 -2.93 -11.08 4.51
N LEU A 116 -1.95 -10.68 5.34
CA LEU A 116 -0.90 -9.76 4.93
C LEU A 116 0.01 -10.31 3.83
N TRP A 117 0.17 -11.63 3.72
CA TRP A 117 0.95 -12.25 2.65
C TRP A 117 0.40 -11.94 1.24
N LYS A 118 -0.95 -11.80 1.10
CA LYS A 118 -1.56 -11.37 -0.17
C LYS A 118 -1.13 -9.96 -0.56
N ALA A 119 -0.99 -9.07 0.42
CA ALA A 119 -0.50 -7.72 0.19
C ALA A 119 0.95 -7.71 -0.32
N VAL A 120 1.82 -8.58 0.21
CA VAL A 120 3.21 -8.70 -0.27
C VAL A 120 3.22 -9.04 -1.76
N LEU A 121 2.46 -10.05 -2.20
CA LEU A 121 2.38 -10.43 -3.61
C LEU A 121 1.77 -9.33 -4.49
N ALA A 122 0.69 -8.72 -4.04
CA ALA A 122 0.01 -7.66 -4.79
C ALA A 122 0.90 -6.41 -4.95
N LEU A 123 1.69 -6.04 -3.93
CA LEU A 123 2.63 -4.92 -3.99
C LEU A 123 3.77 -5.16 -4.99
N GLU A 124 4.22 -6.42 -5.15
CA GLU A 124 5.24 -6.75 -6.15
C GLU A 124 4.71 -6.64 -7.58
N GLN A 125 3.43 -6.89 -7.79
CA GLN A 125 2.77 -6.76 -9.09
C GLN A 125 2.28 -5.34 -9.38
N SER A 126 2.21 -4.48 -8.36
CA SER A 126 1.69 -3.11 -8.48
C SER A 126 2.73 -2.16 -9.05
N GLU A 127 2.43 -1.55 -10.19
CA GLU A 127 3.22 -0.45 -10.76
C GLU A 127 3.22 0.80 -9.86
N HIS A 128 2.19 0.95 -9.03
CA HIS A 128 2.04 2.10 -8.13
C HIS A 128 2.79 1.94 -6.81
N GLY A 129 3.29 0.74 -6.48
CA GLY A 129 3.93 0.45 -5.20
C GLY A 129 3.04 0.65 -3.97
N ARG A 130 1.73 0.71 -4.18
CA ARG A 130 0.70 0.95 -3.16
C ARG A 130 -0.59 0.23 -3.56
N LEU A 131 -1.37 -0.18 -2.57
CA LEU A 131 -2.67 -0.82 -2.73
C LEU A 131 -3.76 0.04 -2.07
N LEU A 132 -4.94 0.02 -2.65
CA LEU A 132 -6.15 0.52 -2.02
C LEU A 132 -6.69 -0.57 -1.08
N VAL A 133 -6.99 -0.19 0.15
CA VAL A 133 -7.63 -1.10 1.10
C VAL A 133 -9.11 -0.80 1.14
N THR A 134 -9.93 -1.84 0.99
CA THR A 134 -11.38 -1.73 0.97
C THR A 134 -12.01 -2.48 2.13
N GLY A 135 -13.04 -1.88 2.73
CA GLY A 135 -13.86 -2.54 3.75
C GLY A 135 -14.79 -3.59 3.16
N ALA A 136 -15.61 -4.22 4.02
CA ALA A 136 -16.54 -5.29 3.63
C ALA A 136 -17.55 -4.89 2.54
N ALA A 137 -17.91 -3.61 2.46
CA ALA A 137 -18.80 -3.07 1.43
C ALA A 137 -18.07 -2.65 0.14
N GLY A 138 -16.78 -2.98 -0.01
CA GLY A 138 -15.96 -2.55 -1.15
C GLY A 138 -15.63 -1.06 -1.15
N LEU A 139 -15.89 -0.34 -0.06
CA LEU A 139 -15.60 1.08 0.05
C LEU A 139 -14.14 1.31 0.48
N PRO A 140 -13.46 2.33 -0.05
CA PRO A 140 -12.11 2.70 0.37
C PRO A 140 -12.04 2.93 1.88
N SER A 141 -11.15 2.24 2.56
CA SER A 141 -10.92 2.37 4.00
C SER A 141 -9.50 2.82 4.35
N GLY A 142 -8.54 2.58 3.46
CA GLY A 142 -7.15 2.95 3.66
C GLY A 142 -6.30 2.70 2.42
N THR A 143 -5.00 2.82 2.62
CA THR A 143 -3.95 2.47 1.65
C THR A 143 -2.88 1.63 2.33
N LEU A 144 -2.14 0.86 1.56
CA LEU A 144 -1.07 0.01 2.07
C LEU A 144 0.12 0.06 1.11
N ASP A 145 1.30 0.32 1.63
CA ASP A 145 2.56 0.23 0.90
C ASP A 145 3.54 -0.75 1.57
N ARG A 146 4.74 -0.94 1.00
CA ARG A 146 5.74 -1.85 1.56
C ARG A 146 6.17 -1.45 2.97
N SER A 147 6.24 -0.16 3.27
CA SER A 147 6.62 0.33 4.59
C SER A 147 5.55 0.04 5.65
N ASP A 148 4.27 0.16 5.29
CA ASP A 148 3.15 -0.17 6.18
C ASP A 148 3.13 -1.67 6.51
N VAL A 149 3.34 -2.53 5.50
CA VAL A 149 3.46 -3.99 5.70
C VAL A 149 4.63 -4.33 6.61
N GLY A 150 5.79 -3.74 6.34
CA GLY A 150 6.99 -3.98 7.15
C GLY A 150 6.85 -3.49 8.58
N GLU A 151 6.22 -2.33 8.80
CA GLU A 151 5.91 -1.81 10.13
C GLU A 151 4.99 -2.76 10.91
N ALA A 152 3.95 -3.28 10.27
CA ALA A 152 3.03 -4.24 10.88
C ALA A 152 3.75 -5.54 11.30
N VAL A 153 4.63 -6.06 10.45
CA VAL A 153 5.43 -7.24 10.74
C VAL A 153 6.40 -6.99 11.91
N LEU A 154 7.13 -5.87 11.89
CA LEU A 154 8.05 -5.50 12.98
C LEU A 154 7.30 -5.34 14.31
N LYS A 155 6.13 -4.71 14.28
CA LYS A 155 5.27 -4.58 15.45
C LYS A 155 4.81 -5.95 15.98
N GLY A 156 4.49 -6.88 15.08
CA GLY A 156 4.19 -8.28 15.42
C GLY A 156 5.36 -9.01 16.07
N LEU A 157 6.60 -8.64 15.73
CA LEU A 157 7.83 -9.12 16.38
C LEU A 157 8.18 -8.36 17.66
N SER A 158 7.31 -7.47 18.15
CA SER A 158 7.56 -6.57 19.28
C SER A 158 8.74 -5.60 19.07
N LEU A 159 9.05 -5.32 17.81
CA LEU A 159 10.07 -4.34 17.41
C LEU A 159 9.41 -3.03 17.02
N LYS A 160 9.93 -1.92 17.57
CA LYS A 160 9.48 -0.58 17.18
C LYS A 160 10.41 -0.02 16.11
N LEU A 161 9.81 0.44 15.02
CA LEU A 161 10.52 1.16 13.98
C LEU A 161 10.61 2.65 14.35
N PRO A 162 11.80 3.23 14.49
CA PRO A 162 11.94 4.67 14.70
C PRO A 162 11.34 5.46 13.52
N PRO A 163 10.64 6.59 13.77
CA PRO A 163 10.00 7.39 12.72
C PRO A 163 10.92 7.74 11.54
N PRO A 164 12.20 8.16 11.73
CA PRO A 164 13.08 8.46 10.60
C PRO A 164 13.36 7.28 9.68
N LEU A 165 13.41 6.05 10.23
CA LEU A 165 13.63 4.83 9.44
C LEU A 165 12.38 4.43 8.67
N LEU A 166 11.20 4.64 9.25
CA LEU A 166 9.93 4.44 8.57
C LEU A 166 9.79 5.40 7.38
N GLU A 167 10.08 6.68 7.57
CA GLU A 167 10.10 7.66 6.50
C GLU A 167 11.11 7.32 5.40
N ALA A 168 12.30 6.88 5.76
CA ALA A 168 13.31 6.43 4.79
C ALA A 168 12.83 5.23 3.97
N SER A 169 12.13 4.29 4.58
CA SER A 169 11.52 3.15 3.87
C SER A 169 10.40 3.60 2.94
N ARG A 170 9.57 4.54 3.38
CA ARG A 170 8.50 5.15 2.55
C ARG A 170 9.05 5.85 1.32
N ARG A 171 10.12 6.65 1.48
CA ARG A 171 10.77 7.34 0.36
C ARG A 171 11.29 6.38 -0.70
N ARG A 172 11.87 5.26 -0.27
CA ARG A 172 12.41 4.23 -1.18
C ARG A 172 11.36 3.24 -1.67
N ASN A 173 10.17 3.27 -1.08
CA ASN A 173 9.11 2.28 -1.27
C ASN A 173 9.62 0.84 -1.04
N ASP A 174 10.38 0.65 0.05
CA ASP A 174 11.01 -0.59 0.43
C ASP A 174 10.46 -1.13 1.74
N TYR A 175 10.68 -2.42 1.98
CA TYR A 175 10.45 -3.00 3.31
C TYR A 175 11.50 -2.49 4.31
N PRO A 176 11.09 -2.04 5.51
CA PRO A 176 12.03 -1.59 6.54
C PRO A 176 13.08 -2.65 6.86
N PHE A 177 14.32 -2.23 7.08
CA PHE A 177 15.46 -3.10 7.36
C PHE A 177 15.74 -4.18 6.30
N GLY A 178 15.21 -4.05 5.08
CA GLY A 178 15.34 -5.06 4.05
C GLY A 178 14.70 -6.40 4.43
N LEU A 179 13.57 -6.37 5.14
CA LEU A 179 12.84 -7.58 5.51
C LEU A 179 12.57 -8.44 4.27
N PRO A 180 12.95 -9.73 4.26
CA PRO A 180 12.81 -10.60 3.09
C PRO A 180 11.38 -11.16 2.98
N LEU A 181 10.37 -10.28 2.97
CA LEU A 181 8.95 -10.69 3.02
C LEU A 181 8.52 -11.40 1.75
N LEU A 182 8.97 -10.95 0.59
CA LEU A 182 8.68 -11.63 -0.67
C LEU A 182 9.27 -13.04 -0.70
N GLN A 183 10.51 -13.21 -0.23
CA GLN A 183 11.15 -14.51 -0.14
C GLN A 183 10.39 -15.43 0.83
N ALA A 184 9.94 -14.91 1.97
CA ALA A 184 9.13 -15.65 2.93
C ALA A 184 7.82 -16.14 2.31
N VAL A 185 7.09 -15.27 1.58
CA VAL A 185 5.83 -15.64 0.89
C VAL A 185 6.09 -16.64 -0.22
N THR A 186 7.13 -16.45 -1.02
CA THR A 186 7.49 -17.39 -2.09
C THR A 186 7.82 -18.78 -1.53
N SER A 187 8.54 -18.84 -0.42
CA SER A 187 8.84 -20.09 0.28
C SER A 187 7.58 -20.77 0.84
N MET A 188 6.63 -20.01 1.40
CA MET A 188 5.34 -20.52 1.87
C MET A 188 4.52 -21.11 0.70
N ARG A 189 4.51 -20.45 -0.45
CA ARG A 189 3.82 -20.94 -1.65
C ARG A 189 4.44 -22.25 -2.14
N ALA A 190 5.77 -22.32 -2.21
CA ALA A 190 6.49 -23.52 -2.63
C ALA A 190 6.28 -24.72 -1.68
N SER A 191 6.08 -24.47 -0.39
CA SER A 191 5.82 -25.52 0.62
C SER A 191 4.35 -25.90 0.77
N GLY A 192 3.43 -25.28 0.01
CA GLY A 192 2.00 -25.55 0.09
C GLY A 192 1.32 -25.03 1.37
N LEU A 193 1.95 -24.09 2.08
CA LEU A 193 1.38 -23.47 3.30
C LEU A 193 0.29 -22.43 2.98
N LEU A 194 0.20 -21.98 1.73
CA LEU A 194 -0.82 -21.03 1.30
C LEU A 194 -1.91 -21.76 0.54
N ASP A 195 -3.12 -21.79 1.10
CA ASP A 195 -4.31 -22.30 0.42
C ASP A 195 -4.70 -21.36 -0.73
N GLU A 196 -4.46 -21.78 -1.95
CA GLU A 196 -4.91 -21.08 -3.17
C GLU A 196 -6.43 -21.19 -3.39
N THR A 197 -7.16 -21.83 -2.48
CA THR A 197 -8.57 -22.20 -2.64
C THR A 197 -9.57 -21.04 -2.50
N SER A 198 -9.13 -19.80 -2.26
CA SER A 198 -10.03 -18.65 -2.12
C SER A 198 -10.08 -17.70 -3.33
N GLU A 199 -9.46 -18.05 -4.46
CA GLU A 199 -9.46 -17.20 -5.66
C GLU A 199 -10.60 -17.49 -6.66
N SER A 200 -11.45 -18.50 -6.43
CA SER A 200 -12.47 -18.95 -7.42
C SER A 200 -13.92 -18.51 -7.15
N LEU A 201 -14.16 -17.49 -6.31
CA LEU A 201 -15.54 -17.03 -6.00
C LEU A 201 -15.78 -15.53 -6.25
N THR A 202 -15.18 -14.93 -7.28
CA THR A 202 -15.69 -13.66 -7.84
C THR A 202 -15.33 -13.56 -9.32
N SER A 203 -16.12 -14.27 -10.12
CA SER A 203 -16.33 -13.92 -11.54
C SER A 203 -17.65 -13.22 -11.67
#